data_3bd83d7a43b440805d5eed1e28c404ff
#
_entry.id   3bd83d7a43b440805d5eed1e28c404ff
#
_cell.length_a   1.000
_cell.length_b   1.000
_cell.length_c   1.000
_cell.angle_alpha   90.00
_cell.angle_beta   90.00
_cell.angle_gamma   90.00
#
_symmetry.space_group_name_H-M   'P 1'
#
loop_
_entity.id
_entity.type
_entity.pdbx_description
1 polymer ?
#
loop_
_entity_poly.entity_id
_entity_poly.type
_entity_poly.pdbx_seq_one_letter_code
_entity_poly.pdbx_strand_id
1 'polypeptide(L)'
;RGAKGKLITSTYQNFTDVESLKWLLNLSLRYENFECHLDDECFFDVRTYSTNGFHTKGYIFEFDDRAEIIIGSSNITRYALLKNIEWDLVVNCPKDSDVYESAGREFDYLWGETLKLDSDRISIYGEKISFAVERWDMDYDVVDQRIVPNYMQRKALKELNRNRAL
;
A
#
# COMPACT_ATOMS: atom_id res chain seq x y z
N ARG A 1 1.94 18.36 18.35
CA ARG A 1 2.36 17.86 19.67
C ARG A 1 1.31 16.86 20.15
N GLY A 2 1.68 15.58 20.37
CA GLY A 2 0.79 14.56 20.94
C GLY A 2 0.00 13.72 19.93
N ALA A 3 0.03 13.99 18.63
CA ALA A 3 -0.61 13.13 17.65
C ALA A 3 0.07 11.74 17.64
N LYS A 4 -0.75 10.69 17.50
CA LYS A 4 -0.28 9.33 17.27
C LYS A 4 -0.37 9.03 15.79
N GLY A 5 0.60 8.32 15.25
CA GLY A 5 0.64 7.94 13.84
C GLY A 5 0.98 6.46 13.67
N LYS A 6 0.23 5.79 12.81
CA LYS A 6 0.51 4.44 12.33
C LYS A 6 0.58 4.48 10.81
N LEU A 7 1.56 3.83 10.23
CA LEU A 7 1.73 3.77 8.78
C LEU A 7 2.05 2.33 8.37
N ILE A 8 1.38 1.87 7.31
CA ILE A 8 1.72 0.62 6.63
C ILE A 8 2.23 0.99 5.26
N THR A 9 3.38 0.47 4.89
CA THR A 9 3.91 0.54 3.52
C THR A 9 4.23 -0.87 3.01
N SER A 10 4.55 -1.02 1.74
CA SER A 10 4.78 -2.33 1.13
C SER A 10 6.00 -2.35 0.24
N THR A 11 6.59 -3.52 0.08
CA THR A 11 7.61 -3.83 -0.94
C THR A 11 7.00 -4.25 -2.28
N TYR A 12 5.67 -4.20 -2.41
CA TYR A 12 4.94 -4.62 -3.59
C TYR A 12 5.47 -3.96 -4.86
N GLN A 13 5.81 -4.79 -5.84
CA GLN A 13 6.37 -4.39 -7.14
C GLN A 13 7.60 -3.44 -7.05
N ASN A 14 8.30 -3.42 -5.92
CA ASN A 14 9.47 -2.57 -5.67
C ASN A 14 9.21 -1.06 -5.84
N PHE A 15 7.97 -0.59 -5.62
CA PHE A 15 7.63 0.83 -5.75
C PHE A 15 8.16 1.70 -4.60
N THR A 16 8.37 1.10 -3.42
CA THR A 16 8.91 1.82 -2.27
C THR A 16 10.43 1.78 -2.33
N ASP A 17 11.09 2.92 -2.36
CA ASP A 17 12.54 2.97 -2.36
C ASP A 17 13.14 2.75 -0.96
N VAL A 18 14.37 2.24 -0.93
CA VAL A 18 15.09 1.89 0.31
C VAL A 18 15.34 3.13 1.20
N GLU A 19 15.59 4.28 0.61
CA GLU A 19 15.85 5.51 1.36
C GLU A 19 14.58 6.01 2.06
N SER A 20 13.42 5.88 1.42
CA SER A 20 12.13 6.15 2.06
C SER A 20 11.87 5.25 3.26
N LEU A 21 12.18 3.95 3.16
CA LEU A 21 12.07 3.03 4.30
C LEU A 21 13.01 3.39 5.45
N LYS A 22 14.26 3.75 5.15
CA LYS A 22 15.21 4.23 6.16
C LYS A 22 14.71 5.50 6.86
N TRP A 23 14.12 6.40 6.09
CA TRP A 23 13.54 7.63 6.64
C TRP A 23 12.36 7.34 7.57
N LEU A 24 11.45 6.44 7.18
CA LEU A 24 10.32 6.00 8.02
C LEU A 24 10.79 5.30 9.29
N LEU A 25 11.83 4.46 9.20
CA LEU A 25 12.45 3.84 10.38
C LEU A 25 13.01 4.89 11.33
N ASN A 26 13.74 5.88 10.81
CA ASN A 26 14.27 6.98 11.61
C ASN A 26 13.18 7.78 12.31
N LEU A 27 12.03 8.01 11.65
CA LEU A 27 10.87 8.63 12.28
C LEU A 27 10.33 7.80 13.44
N SER A 28 10.18 6.47 13.25
CA SER A 28 9.69 5.56 14.29
C SER A 28 10.63 5.48 15.49
N LEU A 29 11.94 5.60 15.26
CA LEU A 29 12.94 5.63 16.34
C LEU A 29 12.99 6.97 17.06
N ARG A 30 12.68 8.06 16.37
CA ARG A 30 12.72 9.43 16.93
C ARG A 30 11.46 9.81 17.69
N TYR A 31 10.30 9.26 17.30
CA TYR A 31 9.00 9.63 17.86
C TYR A 31 8.28 8.40 18.39
N GLU A 32 8.18 8.27 19.70
CA GLU A 32 7.53 7.13 20.39
C GLU A 32 6.05 6.96 20.04
N ASN A 33 5.40 8.01 19.57
CA ASN A 33 4.00 7.99 19.15
C ASN A 33 3.80 7.74 17.64
N PHE A 34 4.87 7.38 16.91
CA PHE A 34 4.80 7.00 15.50
C PHE A 34 5.34 5.58 15.32
N GLU A 35 4.59 4.75 14.62
CA GLU A 35 4.96 3.37 14.30
C GLU A 35 4.75 3.10 12.82
N CYS A 36 5.71 2.40 12.19
CA CYS A 36 5.65 2.00 10.80
C CYS A 36 5.74 0.48 10.66
N HIS A 37 4.83 -0.08 9.89
CA HIS A 37 4.81 -1.48 9.50
C HIS A 37 5.11 -1.65 8.01
N LEU A 38 5.64 -2.81 7.67
CA LEU A 38 5.95 -3.21 6.31
C LEU A 38 5.14 -4.46 5.93
N ASP A 39 4.40 -4.38 4.84
CA ASP A 39 3.91 -5.54 4.12
C ASP A 39 5.04 -6.03 3.22
N ASP A 40 5.66 -7.12 3.63
CA ASP A 40 6.92 -7.58 3.04
C ASP A 40 6.72 -8.82 2.18
N GLU A 41 6.52 -8.61 0.90
CA GLU A 41 6.45 -9.69 -0.09
C GLU A 41 7.78 -10.45 -0.26
N CYS A 42 8.89 -9.93 0.28
CA CYS A 42 10.19 -10.59 0.16
C CYS A 42 10.29 -11.91 0.92
N PHE A 43 9.44 -12.11 1.92
CA PHE A 43 9.41 -13.33 2.74
C PHE A 43 8.36 -14.36 2.31
N PHE A 44 7.55 -14.07 1.28
CA PHE A 44 6.62 -15.05 0.74
C PHE A 44 7.38 -16.19 0.06
N ASP A 45 7.20 -17.40 0.57
CA ASP A 45 7.62 -18.62 -0.09
C ASP A 45 6.94 -18.68 -1.48
N VAL A 46 7.76 -18.78 -2.52
CA VAL A 46 7.33 -18.88 -3.94
C VAL A 46 6.33 -20.01 -4.19
N ARG A 47 6.09 -20.88 -3.21
CA ARG A 47 5.17 -22.03 -3.25
C ARG A 47 3.73 -21.69 -2.88
N THR A 48 3.49 -20.59 -2.22
CA THR A 48 2.14 -20.11 -1.92
C THR A 48 1.80 -18.99 -2.88
N TYR A 49 1.08 -19.30 -3.95
CA TYR A 49 0.53 -18.36 -4.94
C TYR A 49 -0.56 -17.44 -4.34
N SER A 50 -0.35 -16.88 -3.17
CA SER A 50 -1.21 -15.85 -2.61
C SER A 50 -0.62 -14.48 -2.95
N THR A 51 -0.83 -14.04 -4.17
CA THR A 51 -0.47 -12.71 -4.65
C THR A 51 -1.55 -11.68 -4.28
N ASN A 52 -1.84 -11.53 -3.02
CA ASN A 52 -2.60 -10.38 -2.56
C ASN A 52 -1.64 -9.21 -2.40
N GLY A 53 -1.23 -8.59 -3.53
CA GLY A 53 -0.35 -7.44 -3.51
C GLY A 53 -0.96 -6.29 -2.71
N PHE A 54 -0.23 -5.76 -1.74
CA PHE A 54 -0.63 -4.58 -0.97
C PHE A 54 -0.54 -3.33 -1.85
N HIS A 55 -1.67 -2.88 -2.36
CA HIS A 55 -1.74 -1.70 -3.24
C HIS A 55 -2.84 -0.72 -2.79
N THR A 56 -3.17 -0.72 -1.51
CA THR A 56 -4.17 0.18 -0.95
C THR A 56 -3.60 1.58 -0.70
N LYS A 57 -4.41 2.61 -0.89
CA LYS A 57 -4.13 3.99 -0.54
C LYS A 57 -5.31 4.49 0.27
N GLY A 58 -5.12 4.54 1.57
CA GLY A 58 -6.13 4.99 2.50
C GLY A 58 -5.49 5.77 3.64
N TYR A 59 -6.16 6.82 4.06
CA TYR A 59 -5.71 7.69 5.15
C TYR A 59 -6.89 7.89 6.10
N ILE A 60 -6.65 7.74 7.40
CA ILE A 60 -7.62 8.00 8.46
C ILE A 60 -7.03 9.04 9.39
N PHE A 61 -7.61 10.23 9.40
CA PHE A 61 -7.26 11.29 10.32
C PHE A 61 -8.32 11.38 11.40
N GLU A 62 -7.92 11.14 12.64
CA GLU A 62 -8.81 11.16 13.79
C GLU A 62 -8.70 12.48 14.55
N PHE A 63 -9.81 13.11 14.77
CA PHE A 63 -10.00 14.28 15.63
C PHE A 63 -10.77 13.88 16.89
N ASP A 64 -11.04 14.81 17.79
CA ASP A 64 -11.73 14.51 19.05
C ASP A 64 -13.13 13.94 18.82
N ASP A 65 -13.90 14.54 17.89
CA ASP A 65 -15.34 14.26 17.65
C ASP A 65 -15.64 13.63 16.29
N ARG A 66 -14.68 13.60 15.38
CA ARG A 66 -14.86 13.14 14.00
C ARG A 66 -13.62 12.46 13.45
N ALA A 67 -13.80 11.84 12.31
CA ALA A 67 -12.70 11.35 11.46
C ALA A 67 -12.84 11.90 10.04
N GLU A 68 -11.70 12.07 9.38
CA GLU A 68 -11.61 12.30 7.95
C GLU A 68 -10.91 11.09 7.32
N ILE A 69 -11.59 10.45 6.36
CA ILE A 69 -11.11 9.27 5.67
C ILE A 69 -10.90 9.61 4.21
N ILE A 70 -9.71 9.34 3.69
CA ILE A 70 -9.37 9.55 2.28
C ILE A 70 -9.05 8.19 1.68
N ILE A 71 -9.73 7.84 0.59
CA ILE A 71 -9.51 6.61 -0.18
C ILE A 71 -9.43 6.96 -1.65
N GLY A 72 -8.38 6.50 -2.32
CA GLY A 72 -8.25 6.79 -3.74
C GLY A 72 -7.01 6.20 -4.40
N SER A 73 -6.48 6.92 -5.37
CA SER A 73 -5.32 6.51 -6.16
C SER A 73 -4.00 7.12 -5.67
N SER A 74 -4.06 8.14 -4.81
CA SER A 74 -2.89 8.92 -4.38
C SER A 74 -1.97 8.16 -3.45
N ASN A 75 -0.77 7.86 -3.92
CA ASN A 75 0.33 7.38 -3.07
C ASN A 75 0.97 8.54 -2.28
N ILE A 76 1.67 8.24 -1.17
CA ILE A 76 2.52 9.22 -0.48
C ILE A 76 3.83 9.39 -1.27
N THR A 77 3.74 9.96 -2.46
CA THR A 77 4.88 10.29 -3.30
C THR A 77 4.82 11.74 -3.75
N ARG A 78 5.98 12.35 -4.01
CA ARG A 78 6.03 13.73 -4.50
C ARG A 78 5.22 13.94 -5.78
N TYR A 79 5.23 12.96 -6.68
CA TYR A 79 4.51 13.06 -7.94
C TYR A 79 3.00 12.92 -7.75
N ALA A 80 2.53 11.94 -6.97
CA ALA A 80 1.12 11.77 -6.68
C ALA A 80 0.53 12.98 -5.94
N LEU A 81 1.27 13.52 -4.95
CA LEU A 81 0.80 14.65 -4.13
C LEU A 81 0.87 16.02 -4.84
N LEU A 82 1.74 16.20 -5.84
CA LEU A 82 2.01 17.53 -6.40
C LEU A 82 1.82 17.67 -7.92
N LYS A 83 1.80 16.57 -8.67
CA LYS A 83 1.84 16.62 -10.14
C LYS A 83 0.86 15.73 -10.85
N ASN A 84 0.61 14.51 -10.34
CA ASN A 84 -0.29 13.58 -11.01
C ASN A 84 -1.74 14.03 -10.89
N ILE A 85 -2.56 13.61 -11.85
CA ILE A 85 -4.01 13.69 -11.71
C ILE A 85 -4.43 12.43 -10.96
N GLU A 86 -4.86 12.62 -9.73
CA GLU A 86 -5.31 11.56 -8.85
C GLU A 86 -6.80 11.73 -8.56
N TRP A 87 -7.44 10.64 -8.19
CA TRP A 87 -8.85 10.67 -7.81
C TRP A 87 -9.01 10.08 -6.42
N ASP A 88 -9.36 10.94 -5.47
CA ASP A 88 -9.54 10.57 -4.08
C ASP A 88 -10.94 10.98 -3.60
N LEU A 89 -11.54 10.11 -2.81
CA LEU A 89 -12.78 10.37 -2.09
C LEU A 89 -12.43 10.78 -0.65
N VAL A 90 -12.92 11.94 -0.22
CA VAL A 90 -12.79 12.41 1.16
C VAL A 90 -14.13 12.30 1.86
N VAL A 91 -14.16 11.58 2.97
CA VAL A 91 -15.36 11.38 3.80
C VAL A 91 -15.11 11.95 5.19
N ASN A 92 -15.89 12.96 5.59
CA ASN A 92 -15.95 13.44 6.96
C ASN A 92 -17.10 12.76 7.68
N CYS A 93 -16.83 12.06 8.77
CA CYS A 93 -17.83 11.29 9.48
C CYS A 93 -17.61 11.31 11.01
N PRO A 94 -18.67 11.13 11.80
CA PRO A 94 -18.56 10.88 13.23
C PRO A 94 -17.81 9.56 13.51
N LYS A 95 -17.16 9.47 14.67
CA LYS A 95 -16.40 8.25 15.07
C LYS A 95 -17.28 7.05 15.44
N ASP A 96 -18.57 7.23 15.60
CA ASP A 96 -19.56 6.19 15.82
C ASP A 96 -20.32 5.78 14.53
N SER A 97 -19.82 6.21 13.36
CA SER A 97 -20.42 5.84 12.08
C SER A 97 -19.89 4.51 11.55
N ASP A 98 -20.76 3.78 10.82
CA ASP A 98 -20.40 2.52 10.16
C ASP A 98 -19.18 2.67 9.21
N VAL A 99 -19.04 3.83 8.59
CA VAL A 99 -17.92 4.13 7.67
C VAL A 99 -16.61 4.17 8.43
N TYR A 100 -16.55 4.89 9.57
CA TYR A 100 -15.38 4.97 10.39
C TYR A 100 -15.00 3.60 10.98
N GLU A 101 -15.99 2.88 11.54
CA GLU A 101 -15.76 1.55 12.09
C GLU A 101 -15.27 0.56 11.04
N SER A 102 -15.81 0.64 9.80
CA SER A 102 -15.38 -0.25 8.71
C SER A 102 -13.95 0.05 8.26
N ALA A 103 -13.59 1.33 8.12
CA ALA A 103 -12.24 1.74 7.76
C ALA A 103 -11.23 1.37 8.87
N GLY A 104 -11.60 1.55 10.13
CA GLY A 104 -10.78 1.18 11.28
C GLY A 104 -10.54 -0.33 11.37
N ARG A 105 -11.59 -1.15 11.21
CA ARG A 105 -11.45 -2.61 11.18
C ARG A 105 -10.54 -3.10 10.06
N GLU A 106 -10.64 -2.52 8.86
CA GLU A 106 -9.77 -2.87 7.75
C GLU A 106 -8.32 -2.48 8.03
N PHE A 107 -8.09 -1.28 8.56
CA PHE A 107 -6.75 -0.86 8.96
C PHE A 107 -6.15 -1.77 10.03
N ASP A 108 -6.92 -2.09 11.08
CA ASP A 108 -6.45 -2.94 12.18
C ASP A 108 -6.17 -4.39 11.71
N TYR A 109 -6.98 -4.91 10.78
CA TYR A 109 -6.71 -6.18 10.12
C TYR A 109 -5.38 -6.15 9.37
N LEU A 110 -5.17 -5.17 8.48
CA LEU A 110 -3.93 -5.02 7.74
C LEU A 110 -2.72 -4.77 8.65
N TRP A 111 -2.92 -4.04 9.74
CA TRP A 111 -1.88 -3.82 10.75
C TRP A 111 -1.45 -5.12 11.42
N GLY A 112 -2.39 -6.02 11.70
CA GLY A 112 -2.12 -7.33 12.29
C GLY A 112 -1.40 -8.30 11.34
N GLU A 113 -1.61 -8.16 10.03
CA GLU A 113 -0.98 -9.00 9.01
C GLU A 113 0.41 -8.50 8.58
N THR A 114 0.78 -7.28 8.98
CA THR A 114 2.05 -6.66 8.61
C THR A 114 3.06 -6.68 9.75
N LEU A 115 4.32 -6.47 9.45
CA LEU A 115 5.41 -6.57 10.42
C LEU A 115 6.04 -5.21 10.68
N LYS A 116 6.43 -4.97 11.92
CA LYS A 116 7.12 -3.73 12.28
C LYS A 116 8.37 -3.54 11.42
N LEU A 117 8.53 -2.34 10.89
CA LEU A 117 9.68 -1.97 10.09
C LEU A 117 10.96 -1.97 10.94
N ASP A 118 12.00 -2.65 10.47
CA ASP A 118 13.31 -2.70 11.09
C ASP A 118 14.46 -2.62 10.06
N SER A 119 15.69 -2.52 10.55
CA SER A 119 16.89 -2.41 9.71
C SER A 119 17.16 -3.66 8.88
N ASP A 120 16.84 -4.83 9.41
CA ASP A 120 17.17 -6.11 8.77
C ASP A 120 16.27 -6.30 7.54
N ARG A 121 14.97 -5.96 7.66
CA ARG A 121 14.02 -5.97 6.54
C ARG A 121 14.42 -5.01 5.44
N ILE A 122 14.86 -3.81 5.81
CA ILE A 122 15.35 -2.82 4.84
C ILE A 122 16.59 -3.34 4.10
N SER A 123 17.50 -4.00 4.80
CA SER A 123 18.72 -4.58 4.20
C SER A 123 18.37 -5.67 3.19
N ILE A 124 17.54 -6.64 3.59
CA ILE A 124 17.10 -7.76 2.74
C ILE A 124 16.37 -7.23 1.49
N TYR A 125 15.51 -6.24 1.66
CA TYR A 125 14.81 -5.61 0.53
C TYR A 125 15.79 -4.89 -0.40
N GLY A 126 16.77 -4.17 0.14
CA GLY A 126 17.81 -3.50 -0.65
C GLY A 126 18.63 -4.47 -1.49
N GLU A 127 19.03 -5.61 -0.93
CA GLU A 127 19.70 -6.69 -1.67
C GLU A 127 18.85 -7.23 -2.81
N LYS A 128 17.56 -7.50 -2.54
CA LYS A 128 16.61 -7.98 -3.57
C LYS A 128 16.49 -7.00 -4.74
N ILE A 129 16.38 -5.70 -4.47
CA ILE A 129 16.33 -4.68 -5.54
C ILE A 129 17.61 -4.68 -6.36
N SER A 130 18.77 -4.74 -5.71
CA SER A 130 20.06 -4.75 -6.39
C SER A 130 20.19 -5.96 -7.32
N PHE A 131 19.81 -7.15 -6.86
CA PHE A 131 19.78 -8.35 -7.71
C PHE A 131 18.79 -8.25 -8.86
N ALA A 132 17.63 -7.60 -8.65
CA ALA A 132 16.65 -7.40 -9.70
C ALA A 132 17.20 -6.49 -10.80
N VAL A 133 17.86 -5.40 -10.44
CA VAL A 133 18.47 -4.46 -11.40
C VAL A 133 19.55 -5.14 -12.23
N GLU A 134 20.44 -5.96 -11.61
CA GLU A 134 21.47 -6.70 -12.34
C GLU A 134 20.90 -7.74 -13.31
N ARG A 135 19.72 -8.33 -13.02
CA ARG A 135 19.06 -9.29 -13.91
C ARG A 135 18.31 -8.64 -15.08
N TRP A 136 17.85 -7.39 -14.94
CA TRP A 136 17.17 -6.67 -16.03
C TRP A 136 18.11 -6.36 -17.20
N ASP A 137 19.41 -6.38 -16.99
CA ASP A 137 20.40 -6.25 -18.08
C ASP A 137 20.66 -7.56 -18.85
N MET A 138 20.08 -8.70 -18.43
CA MET A 138 20.47 -10.00 -18.98
C MET A 138 19.39 -10.78 -19.75
N ASP A 139 18.08 -10.58 -19.59
CA ASP A 139 17.08 -11.38 -20.35
C ASP A 139 15.71 -10.71 -20.44
N TYR A 140 15.37 -10.23 -21.65
CA TYR A 140 13.99 -9.97 -22.07
C TYR A 140 13.38 -11.26 -22.66
N ASP A 141 13.13 -12.28 -21.87
CA ASP A 141 12.15 -13.29 -22.23
C ASP A 141 10.80 -12.86 -21.68
N VAL A 142 9.97 -12.36 -22.57
CA VAL A 142 8.57 -12.04 -22.31
C VAL A 142 7.85 -13.33 -21.96
N VAL A 143 7.76 -13.64 -20.68
CA VAL A 143 6.83 -14.66 -20.19
C VAL A 143 5.43 -14.13 -20.43
N ASP A 144 4.72 -14.71 -21.35
CA ASP A 144 3.28 -14.47 -21.62
C ASP A 144 2.47 -14.86 -20.38
N GLN A 145 2.48 -14.00 -19.36
CA GLN A 145 1.63 -14.13 -18.20
C GLN A 145 0.23 -13.70 -18.62
N ARG A 146 -0.67 -14.66 -18.84
CA ARG A 146 -2.09 -14.40 -19.04
C ARG A 146 -2.61 -13.56 -17.87
N ILE A 147 -2.84 -12.28 -18.10
CA ILE A 147 -3.43 -11.37 -17.12
C ILE A 147 -4.84 -11.89 -16.79
N VAL A 148 -5.02 -12.39 -15.57
CA VAL A 148 -6.34 -12.81 -15.07
C VAL A 148 -6.97 -11.63 -14.32
N PRO A 149 -8.01 -11.00 -14.87
CA PRO A 149 -8.65 -9.88 -14.21
C PRO A 149 -9.22 -10.28 -12.84
N ASN A 150 -9.04 -9.45 -11.82
CA ASN A 150 -9.65 -9.62 -10.51
C ASN A 150 -11.19 -9.44 -10.58
N TYR A 151 -11.86 -9.65 -9.46
CA TYR A 151 -13.33 -9.56 -9.39
C TYR A 151 -13.89 -8.21 -9.90
N MET A 152 -13.29 -7.09 -9.46
CA MET A 152 -13.74 -5.75 -9.85
C MET A 152 -13.47 -5.46 -11.32
N GLN A 153 -12.32 -5.87 -11.83
CA GLN A 153 -11.97 -5.76 -13.26
C GLN A 153 -12.92 -6.60 -14.12
N ARG A 154 -13.26 -7.83 -13.71
CA ARG A 154 -14.25 -8.66 -14.42
C ARG A 154 -15.63 -8.01 -14.43
N LYS A 155 -16.06 -7.40 -13.31
CA LYS A 155 -17.33 -6.68 -13.22
C LYS A 155 -17.35 -5.47 -14.17
N ALA A 156 -16.30 -4.66 -14.17
CA ALA A 156 -16.16 -3.52 -15.07
C ALA A 156 -16.17 -3.95 -16.55
N LEU A 157 -15.39 -4.98 -16.90
CA LEU A 157 -15.38 -5.53 -18.27
C LEU A 157 -16.76 -6.04 -18.71
N LYS A 158 -17.50 -6.66 -17.81
CA LYS A 158 -18.85 -7.14 -18.09
C LYS A 158 -19.81 -5.99 -18.40
N GLU A 159 -19.76 -4.90 -17.62
CA GLU A 159 -20.59 -3.70 -17.85
C GLU A 159 -20.17 -2.96 -19.14
N LEU A 160 -18.89 -2.85 -19.42
CA LEU A 160 -18.41 -2.28 -20.69
C LEU A 160 -18.89 -3.06 -21.91
N ASN A 161 -18.84 -4.38 -21.86
CA ASN A 161 -19.32 -5.24 -22.96
C ASN A 161 -20.85 -5.17 -23.11
N ARG A 162 -21.60 -5.01 -22.01
CA ARG A 162 -23.06 -4.84 -22.03
C ARG A 162 -23.48 -3.54 -22.72
N ASN A 163 -22.72 -2.46 -22.51
CA ASN A 163 -22.98 -1.14 -23.10
C ASN A 163 -22.47 -1.00 -24.56
N ARG A 164 -21.62 -1.93 -25.04
CA ARG A 164 -21.18 -1.99 -26.44
C ARG A 164 -22.14 -2.76 -27.35
N ALA A 165 -23.08 -3.51 -26.79
CA ALA A 165 -24.09 -4.28 -27.51
C ALA A 165 -25.40 -3.51 -27.76
N LEU A 166 -25.44 -2.23 -27.44
CA LEU A 166 -26.48 -1.24 -27.78
C LEU A 166 -25.97 -0.30 -28.87
#